data_dee8c0ef78187192b09f06992db92317
#
_entry.id   dee8c0ef78187192b09f06992db92317
#
_cell.length_a   1.000
_cell.length_b   1.000
_cell.length_c   1.000
_cell.angle_alpha   90.00
_cell.angle_beta   90.00
_cell.angle_gamma   90.00
#
_symmetry.space_group_name_H-M   'P 1'
#
loop_
_entity.id
_entity.type
_entity.pdbx_description
1 polymer ?
#
loop_
_entity_poly.entity_id
_entity_poly.type
_entity_poly.pdbx_seq_one_letter_code
_entity_poly.pdbx_strand_id
1 'polypeptide(L)'
;MTDTPTGVQRSAMHFPPPPSSAHPRTAQTPSRPSVHGRHAPPPPRPHRWGLRIGVAAGLFAFLGGSALGLKLHYLPTGAVLPGLTIDGERLPEEATAASVQALAADRAKSLLGRRIAFNLEGHDRPVLEATLEELGVRVDVERTAAVALRVGEDGDLITRAEAVREAREGRTDVPLFTYVDRDVAMAKLLALKEIEDTQPVSARLDLEKHETVPERDGRYIDADETIAALELAARERRTESIALPLKTFAPRISSAFLKSLDISTVIAEYETHFSRGGEARRRGKNIDTAAQKLDGIVISPGEMLSFNDIVGERSEENGFHKSWEIFKGEMVEGIGGGTCQVSSTFHAATLFAGFDVLERLPHSRPSAYIPMGLDSTVVYPAVDLKVRNPHPFPVVVHAKSSGNTLRVELLGKMRPVHVGFNREVVSTLPYKRKVEEDPTLSGKKVVVKQHGIQGYKIKRTRLFTYPDGTKKKEEETDTYPPTTEI
;
A
#
# COMPACT_ATOMS: atom_id res chain seq x y z
N MET A 1 -18.25 39.63 22.27
CA MET A 1 -17.18 39.47 23.26
C MET A 1 -16.52 38.15 22.90
N THR A 2 -15.61 38.17 21.94
CA THR A 2 -14.13 38.22 22.02
C THR A 2 -13.60 37.08 22.90
N ASP A 3 -12.97 36.03 22.36
CA ASP A 3 -11.58 36.04 22.08
C ASP A 3 -11.11 34.82 21.25
N THR A 4 -10.07 35.11 20.48
CA THR A 4 -9.43 34.39 19.40
C THR A 4 -8.38 33.41 19.89
N PRO A 5 -7.94 32.42 19.08
CA PRO A 5 -6.97 31.39 19.47
C PRO A 5 -5.53 31.82 19.28
N THR A 6 -4.69 31.38 20.18
CA THR A 6 -3.23 31.57 20.25
C THR A 6 -2.50 30.75 19.17
N GLY A 7 -1.59 31.45 18.49
CA GLY A 7 -0.77 30.97 17.39
C GLY A 7 0.38 30.06 17.79
N VAL A 8 0.75 29.23 16.87
CA VAL A 8 1.96 28.41 16.86
C VAL A 8 3.12 29.23 16.32
N GLN A 9 4.11 29.49 17.14
CA GLN A 9 5.39 30.11 16.77
C GLN A 9 6.23 29.14 15.94
N ARG A 10 6.55 29.56 14.71
CA ARG A 10 7.65 28.98 13.93
C ARG A 10 8.96 29.64 14.36
N SER A 11 9.89 28.84 14.84
CA SER A 11 11.27 29.22 15.14
C SER A 11 12.04 29.37 13.82
N ALA A 12 12.45 30.59 13.48
CA ALA A 12 13.35 30.87 12.35
C ALA A 12 14.80 30.76 12.82
N MET A 13 15.58 29.92 12.16
CA MET A 13 17.04 29.86 12.34
C MET A 13 17.70 31.08 11.69
N HIS A 14 18.44 31.80 12.49
CA HIS A 14 19.25 32.96 12.14
C HIS A 14 20.62 32.48 11.64
N PHE A 15 21.01 32.83 10.42
CA PHE A 15 22.39 32.74 9.93
C PHE A 15 23.06 34.11 10.10
N PRO A 16 24.33 34.15 10.57
CA PRO A 16 25.07 35.41 10.64
C PRO A 16 25.67 35.80 9.27
N PRO A 17 25.81 37.11 8.98
CA PRO A 17 26.38 37.60 7.74
C PRO A 17 27.91 37.57 7.70
N PRO A 18 28.53 37.59 6.49
CA PRO A 18 29.97 37.57 6.30
C PRO A 18 30.62 38.93 6.57
N PRO A 19 31.95 38.97 6.92
CA PRO A 19 32.63 40.22 7.26
C PRO A 19 33.02 41.03 6.04
N SER A 20 32.85 42.31 6.19
CA SER A 20 33.12 43.39 5.26
C SER A 20 34.63 43.67 5.03
N SER A 21 34.93 43.89 3.79
CA SER A 21 36.20 44.44 3.25
C SER A 21 36.54 45.82 3.82
N ALA A 22 37.75 46.04 4.17
CA ALA A 22 38.31 47.37 4.41
C ALA A 22 39.51 47.63 3.50
N HIS A 23 39.35 48.61 2.70
CA HIS A 23 40.37 49.28 1.87
C HIS A 23 41.15 50.33 2.67
N PRO A 24 42.03 51.10 2.06
CA PRO A 24 43.47 51.09 2.24
C PRO A 24 43.95 52.45 2.77
N ARG A 25 45.18 52.55 3.11
CA ARG A 25 45.81 53.88 3.32
C ARG A 25 47.16 53.96 2.64
N THR A 26 47.21 54.97 1.76
CA THR A 26 48.31 55.70 1.18
C THR A 26 49.26 56.30 2.20
N ALA A 27 50.49 56.45 1.81
CA ALA A 27 51.41 57.59 2.02
C ALA A 27 52.86 57.08 1.96
N GLN A 28 53.75 57.60 1.36
CA GLN A 28 54.28 58.94 1.02
C GLN A 28 55.76 58.74 0.68
N THR A 29 56.17 59.34 -0.39
CA THR A 29 57.57 59.59 -0.77
C THR A 29 58.26 60.54 0.21
N PRO A 30 59.58 60.49 0.32
CA PRO A 30 60.34 61.71 -0.01
C PRO A 30 61.62 61.47 -0.77
N SER A 31 61.78 62.39 -1.75
CA SER A 31 62.87 63.27 -2.20
C SER A 31 64.32 62.78 -2.13
N ARG A 32 64.94 63.09 -3.26
CA ARG A 32 66.36 63.13 -3.59
C ARG A 32 67.23 64.03 -2.70
N PRO A 33 68.55 63.80 -2.78
CA PRO A 33 69.29 64.81 -3.56
C PRO A 33 70.41 64.23 -4.44
N SER A 34 70.72 65.06 -5.46
CA SER A 34 71.74 65.00 -6.48
C SER A 34 73.15 65.20 -5.90
N VAL A 35 74.20 64.66 -6.56
CA VAL A 35 75.48 65.31 -6.78
C VAL A 35 76.21 64.64 -7.98
N HIS A 36 76.82 65.51 -8.80
CA HIS A 36 77.60 65.39 -10.01
C HIS A 36 78.83 64.48 -9.95
N GLY A 37 79.17 63.86 -11.06
CA GLY A 37 80.52 63.37 -11.38
C GLY A 37 80.64 62.91 -12.83
N ARG A 38 81.16 63.77 -13.71
CA ARG A 38 81.49 63.45 -15.09
C ARG A 38 82.78 62.62 -15.10
N HIS A 39 82.77 61.47 -15.79
CA HIS A 39 83.97 60.88 -16.44
C HIS A 39 83.59 60.20 -17.77
N ALA A 40 84.42 60.45 -18.77
CA ALA A 40 84.25 60.00 -20.16
C ALA A 40 84.38 58.50 -20.36
N PRO A 41 83.76 57.96 -21.42
CA PRO A 41 83.70 56.47 -21.59
C PRO A 41 84.93 55.95 -22.34
N PRO A 42 85.38 54.72 -22.01
CA PRO A 42 86.35 54.01 -22.83
C PRO A 42 85.69 53.35 -24.07
N PRO A 43 86.46 53.01 -25.13
CA PRO A 43 85.92 52.51 -26.40
C PRO A 43 85.30 51.15 -26.38
N PRO A 44 84.37 50.83 -27.29
CA PRO A 44 83.60 49.57 -27.31
C PRO A 44 84.47 48.37 -27.72
N ARG A 45 84.34 47.30 -26.93
CA ARG A 45 84.88 45.95 -27.28
C ARG A 45 83.84 45.21 -28.16
N PRO A 46 84.26 44.35 -29.12
CA PRO A 46 83.32 43.70 -30.04
C PRO A 46 82.44 42.70 -29.31
N HIS A 47 81.14 42.83 -29.48
CA HIS A 47 80.10 42.05 -28.86
C HIS A 47 80.07 40.66 -29.45
N ARG A 48 80.32 39.64 -28.60
CA ARG A 48 79.90 38.23 -28.76
C ARG A 48 78.42 38.00 -28.41
N TRP A 49 77.53 38.83 -28.82
CA TRP A 49 76.08 38.75 -28.45
C TRP A 49 75.33 37.75 -29.32
N GLY A 50 75.69 37.45 -30.55
CA GLY A 50 75.04 36.50 -31.41
C GLY A 50 75.06 35.03 -30.85
N LEU A 51 76.19 34.65 -30.25
CA LEU A 51 76.34 33.28 -29.72
C LEU A 51 75.56 33.10 -28.42
N ARG A 52 75.44 34.12 -27.59
CA ARG A 52 74.69 34.06 -26.34
C ARG A 52 73.20 34.10 -26.55
N ILE A 53 72.70 34.84 -27.56
CA ILE A 53 71.26 34.84 -27.96
C ILE A 53 70.89 33.50 -28.60
N GLY A 54 71.75 32.91 -29.46
CA GLY A 54 71.48 31.59 -30.02
C GLY A 54 71.42 30.47 -29.01
N VAL A 55 72.36 30.46 -28.02
CA VAL A 55 72.33 29.47 -26.91
C VAL A 55 71.15 29.70 -25.98
N ALA A 56 70.80 30.92 -25.67
CA ALA A 56 69.63 31.22 -24.85
C ALA A 56 68.32 30.86 -25.56
N ALA A 57 68.19 31.17 -26.87
CA ALA A 57 67.02 30.82 -27.67
C ALA A 57 66.90 29.28 -27.85
N GLY A 58 68.04 28.60 -28.04
CA GLY A 58 68.08 27.12 -28.09
C GLY A 58 67.70 26.46 -26.76
N LEU A 59 68.18 27.02 -25.66
CA LEU A 59 67.79 26.58 -24.29
C LEU A 59 66.29 26.85 -24.02
N PHE A 60 65.80 28.01 -24.41
CA PHE A 60 64.37 28.31 -24.29
C PHE A 60 63.48 27.42 -25.18
N ALA A 61 63.91 27.14 -26.39
CA ALA A 61 63.22 26.22 -27.29
C ALA A 61 63.27 24.76 -26.75
N PHE A 62 64.44 24.33 -26.25
CA PHE A 62 64.61 23.02 -25.63
C PHE A 62 63.79 22.88 -24.32
N LEU A 63 63.85 23.87 -23.43
CA LEU A 63 63.06 23.89 -22.20
C LEU A 63 61.56 24.04 -22.50
N GLY A 64 61.19 24.89 -23.45
CA GLY A 64 59.79 25.05 -23.90
C GLY A 64 59.26 23.78 -24.57
N GLY A 65 60.07 23.18 -25.48
CA GLY A 65 59.73 21.90 -26.13
C GLY A 65 59.65 20.75 -25.13
N SER A 66 60.58 20.66 -24.18
CA SER A 66 60.56 19.66 -23.11
C SER A 66 59.38 19.87 -22.17
N ALA A 67 59.06 21.11 -21.81
CA ALA A 67 57.90 21.42 -20.98
C ALA A 67 56.55 21.11 -21.70
N LEU A 68 56.50 21.42 -23.02
CA LEU A 68 55.36 21.07 -23.86
C LEU A 68 55.23 19.54 -24.03
N GLY A 69 56.35 18.82 -24.26
CA GLY A 69 56.37 17.38 -24.35
C GLY A 69 55.94 16.73 -23.04
N LEU A 70 56.43 17.21 -21.89
CA LEU A 70 55.98 16.78 -20.56
C LEU A 70 54.51 17.05 -20.34
N LYS A 71 54.05 18.26 -20.74
CA LYS A 71 52.64 18.61 -20.65
C LYS A 71 51.75 17.68 -21.48
N LEU A 72 52.13 17.44 -22.74
CA LEU A 72 51.40 16.53 -23.63
C LEU A 72 51.43 15.08 -23.16
N HIS A 73 52.51 14.68 -22.49
CA HIS A 73 52.67 13.30 -21.98
C HIS A 73 51.93 13.08 -20.66
N TYR A 74 52.02 14.00 -19.70
CA TYR A 74 51.48 13.84 -18.37
C TYR A 74 50.16 14.54 -18.14
N LEU A 75 49.73 15.43 -19.02
CA LEU A 75 48.51 16.24 -18.92
C LEU A 75 47.81 16.33 -20.28
N PRO A 76 47.48 15.18 -20.90
CA PRO A 76 46.75 15.19 -22.15
C PRO A 76 45.37 15.88 -21.92
N THR A 77 44.93 16.69 -22.85
CA THR A 77 43.60 17.29 -22.84
C THR A 77 42.77 16.72 -23.96
N GLY A 78 41.56 16.27 -23.65
CA GLY A 78 40.58 15.80 -24.64
C GLY A 78 40.86 14.43 -25.26
N ALA A 79 41.89 13.67 -24.77
CA ALA A 79 42.17 12.32 -25.21
C ALA A 79 41.78 11.30 -24.15
N VAL A 80 41.24 10.17 -24.59
CA VAL A 80 40.99 9.00 -23.71
C VAL A 80 42.32 8.51 -23.17
N LEU A 81 42.43 8.33 -21.88
CA LEU A 81 43.66 7.83 -21.26
C LEU A 81 43.88 6.35 -21.57
N PRO A 82 45.07 5.96 -22.13
CA PRO A 82 45.37 4.55 -22.35
C PRO A 82 45.49 3.81 -21.02
N GLY A 83 44.99 2.58 -20.99
CA GLY A 83 45.04 1.71 -19.79
C GLY A 83 43.85 1.85 -18.86
N LEU A 84 42.97 2.81 -19.07
CA LEU A 84 41.72 2.95 -18.34
C LEU A 84 40.85 1.70 -18.51
N THR A 85 40.20 1.26 -17.45
CA THR A 85 39.21 0.19 -17.49
C THR A 85 37.80 0.69 -17.20
N ILE A 86 36.82 0.03 -17.79
CA ILE A 86 35.39 0.23 -17.49
C ILE A 86 34.82 -1.12 -17.03
N ASP A 87 34.36 -1.15 -15.80
CA ASP A 87 33.82 -2.39 -15.22
C ASP A 87 34.80 -3.57 -15.35
N GLY A 88 36.08 -3.31 -15.07
CA GLY A 88 37.17 -4.30 -15.13
C GLY A 88 37.67 -4.62 -16.54
N GLU A 89 37.06 -4.11 -17.62
CA GLU A 89 37.48 -4.33 -19.01
C GLU A 89 38.32 -3.17 -19.53
N ARG A 90 39.46 -3.48 -20.12
CA ARG A 90 40.44 -2.49 -20.57
C ARG A 90 40.05 -1.85 -21.91
N LEU A 91 40.16 -0.54 -21.98
CA LEU A 91 40.02 0.19 -23.26
C LEU A 91 41.18 -0.10 -24.20
N PRO A 92 40.94 -0.11 -25.53
CA PRO A 92 42.00 -0.19 -26.54
C PRO A 92 43.05 0.91 -26.38
N GLU A 93 44.28 0.70 -26.83
CA GLU A 93 45.36 1.70 -26.73
C GLU A 93 45.05 3.01 -27.50
N GLU A 94 44.33 2.89 -28.62
CA GLU A 94 43.87 4.05 -29.43
C GLU A 94 42.37 4.29 -29.22
N ALA A 95 41.93 4.34 -27.93
CA ALA A 95 40.52 4.55 -27.61
C ALA A 95 40.06 5.95 -27.99
N THR A 96 38.88 6.02 -28.57
CA THR A 96 38.13 7.25 -28.88
C THR A 96 36.94 7.39 -27.93
N ALA A 97 36.28 8.55 -27.90
CA ALA A 97 35.03 8.71 -27.16
C ALA A 97 33.95 7.69 -27.58
N ALA A 98 33.92 7.32 -28.87
CA ALA A 98 33.02 6.29 -29.38
C ALA A 98 33.40 4.89 -28.83
N SER A 99 34.72 4.56 -28.70
CA SER A 99 35.16 3.30 -28.09
C SER A 99 34.79 3.20 -26.63
N VAL A 100 34.88 4.32 -25.87
CA VAL A 100 34.45 4.40 -24.46
C VAL A 100 32.99 4.12 -24.34
N GLN A 101 32.14 4.74 -25.17
CA GLN A 101 30.70 4.56 -25.15
C GLN A 101 30.30 3.13 -25.56
N ALA A 102 30.98 2.56 -26.57
CA ALA A 102 30.72 1.20 -27.02
C ALA A 102 31.07 0.18 -25.93
N LEU A 103 32.25 0.33 -25.27
CA LEU A 103 32.63 -0.57 -24.16
C LEU A 103 31.66 -0.41 -22.96
N ALA A 104 31.29 0.81 -22.58
CA ALA A 104 30.33 1.01 -21.51
C ALA A 104 28.97 0.36 -21.82
N ALA A 105 28.51 0.44 -23.07
CA ALA A 105 27.27 -0.20 -23.50
C ALA A 105 27.37 -1.74 -23.49
N ASP A 106 28.50 -2.30 -23.93
CA ASP A 106 28.72 -3.74 -23.90
C ASP A 106 28.78 -4.29 -22.47
N ARG A 107 29.51 -3.60 -21.58
CA ARG A 107 29.55 -3.94 -20.16
C ARG A 107 28.18 -3.80 -19.49
N ALA A 108 27.42 -2.76 -19.83
CA ALA A 108 26.04 -2.58 -19.36
C ALA A 108 25.15 -3.77 -19.76
N LYS A 109 25.19 -4.19 -21.03
CA LYS A 109 24.45 -5.34 -21.54
C LYS A 109 24.84 -6.64 -20.81
N SER A 110 26.11 -6.84 -20.59
CA SER A 110 26.62 -8.01 -19.84
C SER A 110 26.12 -8.04 -18.40
N LEU A 111 26.13 -6.89 -17.72
CA LEU A 111 25.62 -6.77 -16.36
C LEU A 111 24.10 -7.02 -16.30
N LEU A 112 23.34 -6.35 -17.16
CA LEU A 112 21.87 -6.43 -17.18
C LEU A 112 21.35 -7.82 -17.51
N GLY A 113 22.09 -8.62 -18.30
CA GLY A 113 21.76 -10.00 -18.62
C GLY A 113 22.01 -10.99 -17.47
N ARG A 114 22.66 -10.61 -16.38
CA ARG A 114 22.89 -11.51 -15.24
C ARG A 114 21.60 -11.82 -14.54
N ARG A 115 21.40 -13.09 -14.19
CA ARG A 115 20.25 -13.53 -13.40
C ARG A 115 20.55 -13.42 -11.92
N ILE A 116 19.54 -13.05 -11.16
CA ILE A 116 19.56 -13.05 -9.71
C ILE A 116 18.34 -13.82 -9.20
N ALA A 117 18.50 -14.53 -8.10
CA ALA A 117 17.45 -15.31 -7.47
C ALA A 117 16.97 -14.61 -6.20
N PHE A 118 15.67 -14.62 -5.94
CA PHE A 118 15.08 -14.16 -4.69
C PHE A 118 14.62 -15.36 -3.88
N ASN A 119 15.15 -15.46 -2.66
CA ASN A 119 14.81 -16.51 -1.71
C ASN A 119 13.86 -15.97 -0.65
N LEU A 120 12.86 -16.77 -0.32
CA LEU A 120 11.89 -16.47 0.73
C LEU A 120 12.02 -17.52 1.83
N GLU A 121 11.99 -17.08 3.09
CA GLU A 121 12.05 -17.98 4.23
C GLU A 121 10.88 -18.99 4.20
N GLY A 122 11.20 -20.27 4.37
CA GLY A 122 10.26 -21.37 4.31
C GLY A 122 10.08 -22.01 2.92
N HIS A 123 10.82 -21.55 1.92
CA HIS A 123 10.85 -22.14 0.59
C HIS A 123 12.21 -22.79 0.31
N ASP A 124 12.18 -24.02 -0.22
CA ASP A 124 13.41 -24.76 -0.59
C ASP A 124 14.03 -24.28 -1.91
N ARG A 125 13.30 -23.46 -2.67
CA ARG A 125 13.70 -22.94 -3.97
C ARG A 125 13.44 -21.43 -4.04
N PRO A 126 14.20 -20.72 -4.91
CA PRO A 126 13.91 -19.33 -5.17
C PRO A 126 12.45 -19.13 -5.61
N VAL A 127 11.79 -18.12 -5.06
CA VAL A 127 10.40 -17.75 -5.43
C VAL A 127 10.35 -16.89 -6.70
N LEU A 128 11.48 -16.26 -7.05
CA LEU A 128 11.62 -15.49 -8.28
C LEU A 128 13.07 -15.61 -8.79
N GLU A 129 13.26 -15.86 -10.09
CA GLU A 129 14.52 -15.73 -10.79
C GLU A 129 14.31 -14.89 -12.04
N ALA A 130 15.08 -13.81 -12.17
CA ALA A 130 14.98 -12.91 -13.30
C ALA A 130 16.34 -12.26 -13.60
N THR A 131 16.49 -11.68 -14.78
CA THR A 131 17.65 -10.85 -15.11
C THR A 131 17.56 -9.51 -14.38
N LEU A 132 18.71 -8.87 -14.18
CA LEU A 132 18.73 -7.53 -13.59
C LEU A 132 17.91 -6.53 -14.42
N GLU A 133 17.90 -6.68 -15.75
CA GLU A 133 17.09 -5.85 -16.65
C GLU A 133 15.59 -6.04 -16.42
N GLU A 134 15.14 -7.30 -16.32
CA GLU A 134 13.73 -7.64 -16.04
C GLU A 134 13.25 -7.14 -14.66
N LEU A 135 14.19 -6.99 -13.72
CA LEU A 135 13.95 -6.45 -12.38
C LEU A 135 14.03 -4.92 -12.31
N GLY A 136 14.17 -4.25 -13.45
CA GLY A 136 14.18 -2.79 -13.50
C GLY A 136 15.57 -2.17 -13.28
N VAL A 137 16.65 -2.95 -13.16
CA VAL A 137 18.00 -2.38 -13.11
C VAL A 137 18.31 -1.74 -14.45
N ARG A 138 18.89 -0.54 -14.41
CA ARG A 138 19.32 0.23 -15.56
C ARG A 138 20.74 0.72 -15.36
N VAL A 139 21.46 0.94 -16.46
CA VAL A 139 22.80 1.50 -16.45
C VAL A 139 22.79 2.83 -17.19
N ASP A 140 23.32 3.87 -16.56
CA ASP A 140 23.56 5.16 -17.18
C ASP A 140 24.89 5.11 -17.96
N VAL A 141 24.80 4.65 -19.21
CA VAL A 141 25.94 4.50 -20.12
C VAL A 141 26.57 5.86 -20.44
N GLU A 142 25.74 6.90 -20.60
CA GLU A 142 26.22 8.25 -20.91
C GLU A 142 27.04 8.83 -19.75
N ARG A 143 26.54 8.70 -18.54
CA ARG A 143 27.27 9.11 -17.32
C ARG A 143 28.55 8.31 -17.13
N THR A 144 28.53 7.00 -17.36
CA THR A 144 29.70 6.14 -17.27
C THR A 144 30.78 6.60 -18.27
N ALA A 145 30.39 6.82 -19.53
CA ALA A 145 31.29 7.29 -20.56
C ALA A 145 31.81 8.70 -20.25
N ALA A 146 30.96 9.61 -19.80
CA ALA A 146 31.34 10.97 -19.42
C ALA A 146 32.37 10.99 -18.29
N VAL A 147 32.21 10.14 -17.26
CA VAL A 147 33.18 10.00 -16.18
C VAL A 147 34.50 9.45 -16.70
N ALA A 148 34.48 8.41 -17.55
CA ALA A 148 35.67 7.83 -18.14
C ALA A 148 36.47 8.86 -18.99
N LEU A 149 35.78 9.71 -19.76
CA LEU A 149 36.40 10.75 -20.58
C LEU A 149 37.01 11.89 -19.74
N ARG A 150 36.55 12.10 -18.52
CA ARG A 150 37.05 13.15 -17.63
C ARG A 150 38.16 12.70 -16.71
N VAL A 151 38.55 11.42 -16.70
CA VAL A 151 39.66 10.94 -15.90
C VAL A 151 40.93 11.69 -16.25
N GLY A 152 41.61 12.30 -15.25
CA GLY A 152 42.84 13.09 -15.45
C GLY A 152 42.59 14.55 -15.87
N GLU A 153 41.35 15.02 -15.98
CA GLU A 153 41.02 16.42 -16.28
C GLU A 153 40.78 17.27 -15.02
N ASP A 154 40.37 16.68 -13.94
CA ASP A 154 40.00 17.34 -12.68
C ASP A 154 41.17 17.44 -11.71
N GLY A 155 41.24 18.54 -10.96
CA GLY A 155 42.24 18.81 -9.90
C GLY A 155 43.42 19.68 -10.34
N ASP A 156 44.42 19.79 -9.44
CA ASP A 156 45.67 20.49 -9.72
C ASP A 156 46.60 19.65 -10.62
N LEU A 157 47.73 20.23 -11.02
CA LEU A 157 48.67 19.59 -11.96
C LEU A 157 49.22 18.25 -11.40
N ILE A 158 49.38 18.13 -10.11
CA ILE A 158 49.95 16.93 -9.47
C ILE A 158 48.90 15.84 -9.49
N THR A 159 47.66 16.13 -9.02
CA THR A 159 46.52 15.21 -9.02
C THR A 159 46.22 14.68 -10.42
N ARG A 160 46.26 15.56 -11.43
CA ARG A 160 46.04 15.16 -12.84
C ARG A 160 47.13 14.25 -13.37
N ALA A 161 48.40 14.55 -13.07
CA ALA A 161 49.53 13.70 -13.48
C ALA A 161 49.50 12.32 -12.78
N GLU A 162 49.09 12.26 -11.52
CA GLU A 162 48.89 11.00 -10.81
C GLU A 162 47.77 10.18 -11.43
N ALA A 163 46.60 10.79 -11.71
CA ALA A 163 45.48 10.09 -12.36
C ALA A 163 45.85 9.53 -13.73
N VAL A 164 46.60 10.31 -14.52
CA VAL A 164 47.12 9.84 -15.84
C VAL A 164 48.07 8.65 -15.66
N ARG A 165 48.95 8.69 -14.66
CA ARG A 165 49.86 7.57 -14.35
C ARG A 165 49.09 6.34 -13.91
N GLU A 166 48.13 6.47 -13.00
CA GLU A 166 47.30 5.34 -12.52
C GLU A 166 46.50 4.70 -13.65
N ALA A 167 45.89 5.52 -14.51
CA ALA A 167 45.17 5.00 -15.67
C ALA A 167 46.08 4.19 -16.59
N ARG A 168 47.30 4.72 -16.91
CA ARG A 168 48.28 3.99 -17.76
C ARG A 168 48.76 2.68 -17.15
N GLU A 169 48.88 2.63 -15.85
CA GLU A 169 49.23 1.42 -15.09
C GLU A 169 48.04 0.46 -14.92
N GLY A 170 46.87 0.79 -15.44
CA GLY A 170 45.66 -0.03 -15.37
C GLY A 170 45.03 -0.11 -14.00
N ARG A 171 45.30 0.88 -13.14
CA ARG A 171 44.75 0.95 -11.76
C ARG A 171 43.48 1.80 -11.64
N THR A 172 43.08 2.47 -12.69
CA THR A 172 41.86 3.26 -12.70
C THR A 172 40.74 2.49 -13.39
N ASP A 173 39.77 2.05 -12.61
CA ASP A 173 38.52 1.43 -13.11
C ASP A 173 37.33 2.37 -12.92
N VAL A 174 36.61 2.61 -13.99
CA VAL A 174 35.35 3.39 -13.97
C VAL A 174 34.19 2.41 -13.80
N PRO A 175 33.46 2.46 -12.67
CA PRO A 175 32.33 1.58 -12.47
C PRO A 175 31.15 1.98 -13.36
N LEU A 176 30.32 1.01 -13.70
CA LEU A 176 29.02 1.30 -14.30
C LEU A 176 28.11 2.01 -13.27
N PHE A 177 27.49 3.10 -13.68
CA PHE A 177 26.51 3.80 -12.87
C PHE A 177 25.15 3.13 -13.03
N THR A 178 24.74 2.40 -12.02
CA THR A 178 23.47 1.66 -11.99
C THR A 178 22.42 2.40 -11.19
N TYR A 179 21.16 2.26 -11.59
CA TYR A 179 19.97 2.66 -10.82
C TYR A 179 18.86 1.65 -11.05
N VAL A 180 17.83 1.66 -10.21
CA VAL A 180 16.64 0.82 -10.37
C VAL A 180 15.48 1.68 -10.80
N ASP A 181 14.83 1.29 -11.89
CA ASP A 181 13.52 1.77 -12.30
C ASP A 181 12.50 1.18 -11.31
N ARG A 182 12.07 2.03 -10.36
CA ARG A 182 11.19 1.60 -9.26
C ARG A 182 9.84 1.09 -9.75
N ASP A 183 9.31 1.63 -10.85
CA ASP A 183 7.99 1.22 -11.35
C ASP A 183 8.05 -0.20 -11.92
N VAL A 184 9.12 -0.52 -12.64
CA VAL A 184 9.35 -1.87 -13.18
C VAL A 184 9.61 -2.86 -12.04
N ALA A 185 10.48 -2.52 -11.10
CA ALA A 185 10.79 -3.36 -9.95
C ALA A 185 9.55 -3.61 -9.08
N MET A 186 8.80 -2.55 -8.78
CA MET A 186 7.57 -2.62 -7.99
C MET A 186 6.51 -3.50 -8.67
N ALA A 187 6.33 -3.38 -9.99
CA ALA A 187 5.37 -4.23 -10.71
C ALA A 187 5.71 -5.73 -10.60
N LYS A 188 7.00 -6.09 -10.66
CA LYS A 188 7.46 -7.47 -10.46
C LYS A 188 7.24 -7.95 -9.03
N LEU A 189 7.56 -7.10 -8.05
CA LEU A 189 7.38 -7.42 -6.64
C LEU A 189 5.92 -7.51 -6.25
N LEU A 190 5.03 -6.67 -6.79
CA LEU A 190 3.59 -6.75 -6.52
C LEU A 190 3.00 -8.08 -6.98
N ALA A 191 3.39 -8.59 -8.16
CA ALA A 191 2.96 -9.89 -8.62
C ALA A 191 3.42 -11.04 -7.69
N LEU A 192 4.64 -10.92 -7.13
CA LEU A 192 5.14 -11.88 -6.14
C LEU A 192 4.40 -11.75 -4.80
N LYS A 193 4.16 -10.52 -4.34
CA LYS A 193 3.42 -10.24 -3.11
C LYS A 193 1.98 -10.77 -3.14
N GLU A 194 1.32 -10.73 -4.29
CA GLU A 194 -0.04 -11.27 -4.45
C GLU A 194 -0.09 -12.78 -4.15
N ILE A 195 1.02 -13.49 -4.40
CA ILE A 195 1.12 -14.93 -4.16
C ILE A 195 1.60 -15.24 -2.74
N GLU A 196 2.59 -14.50 -2.23
CA GLU A 196 3.34 -14.87 -1.03
C GLU A 196 2.89 -14.12 0.24
N ASP A 197 2.30 -12.92 0.10
CA ASP A 197 1.81 -12.17 1.24
C ASP A 197 0.59 -12.87 1.87
N THR A 198 0.59 -12.98 3.19
CA THR A 198 -0.52 -13.55 3.93
C THR A 198 -1.18 -12.52 4.82
N GLN A 199 -2.51 -12.46 4.77
CA GLN A 199 -3.27 -11.59 5.65
C GLN A 199 -3.28 -12.14 7.08
N PRO A 200 -3.30 -11.27 8.10
CA PRO A 200 -3.42 -11.69 9.48
C PRO A 200 -4.82 -12.26 9.75
N VAL A 201 -4.88 -13.28 10.54
CA VAL A 201 -6.14 -13.88 10.99
C VAL A 201 -6.34 -13.55 12.46
N SER A 202 -7.38 -12.79 12.78
CA SER A 202 -7.72 -12.45 14.16
C SER A 202 -8.12 -13.68 14.97
N ALA A 203 -7.75 -13.70 16.23
CA ALA A 203 -8.28 -14.66 17.18
C ALA A 203 -9.81 -14.52 17.28
N ARG A 204 -10.51 -15.62 17.56
CA ARG A 204 -11.95 -15.63 17.77
C ARG A 204 -12.32 -16.57 18.93
N LEU A 205 -13.47 -16.34 19.50
CA LEU A 205 -14.03 -17.21 20.52
C LEU A 205 -14.86 -18.31 19.86
N ASP A 206 -14.59 -19.55 20.24
CA ASP A 206 -15.51 -20.67 20.06
C ASP A 206 -16.36 -20.75 21.34
N LEU A 207 -17.52 -20.11 21.30
CA LEU A 207 -18.38 -19.97 22.48
C LEU A 207 -19.07 -21.32 22.89
N GLU A 208 -19.16 -22.28 21.98
CA GLU A 208 -19.69 -23.58 22.24
C GLU A 208 -18.70 -24.48 23.00
N LYS A 209 -17.43 -24.42 22.59
CA LYS A 209 -16.35 -25.19 23.24
C LYS A 209 -15.71 -24.45 24.41
N HIS A 210 -16.06 -23.17 24.60
CA HIS A 210 -15.39 -22.28 25.55
C HIS A 210 -13.88 -22.17 25.32
N GLU A 211 -13.48 -22.14 24.06
CA GLU A 211 -12.08 -22.10 23.63
C GLU A 211 -11.79 -20.82 22.81
N THR A 212 -10.52 -20.46 22.80
CA THR A 212 -10.04 -19.39 21.91
C THR A 212 -9.34 -20.02 20.72
N VAL A 213 -9.83 -19.77 19.52
CA VAL A 213 -9.09 -20.06 18.29
C VAL A 213 -8.00 -19.00 18.15
N PRO A 214 -6.71 -19.40 18.16
CA PRO A 214 -5.62 -18.44 18.19
C PRO A 214 -5.52 -17.64 16.88
N GLU A 215 -4.97 -16.45 17.01
CA GLU A 215 -4.60 -15.60 15.92
C GLU A 215 -3.42 -16.17 15.10
N ARG A 216 -3.28 -15.66 13.88
CA ARG A 216 -2.09 -15.83 13.07
C ARG A 216 -1.66 -14.47 12.52
N ASP A 217 -0.39 -14.16 12.68
CA ASP A 217 0.19 -12.96 12.10
C ASP A 217 0.15 -13.02 10.58
N GLY A 218 -0.09 -11.87 9.98
CA GLY A 218 0.13 -11.65 8.57
C GLY A 218 1.62 -11.48 8.28
N ARG A 219 2.04 -11.79 7.07
CA ARG A 219 3.41 -11.58 6.59
C ARG A 219 3.36 -10.93 5.22
N TYR A 220 4.27 -10.02 4.98
CA TYR A 220 4.41 -9.40 3.68
C TYR A 220 5.88 -9.15 3.33
N ILE A 221 6.19 -9.22 2.04
CA ILE A 221 7.49 -8.86 1.50
C ILE A 221 7.63 -7.34 1.53
N ASP A 222 8.70 -6.83 2.13
CA ASP A 222 9.02 -5.40 2.09
C ASP A 222 9.63 -5.04 0.73
N ALA A 223 8.80 -4.44 -0.13
CA ALA A 223 9.20 -4.10 -1.49
C ALA A 223 10.29 -3.02 -1.52
N ASP A 224 10.24 -2.04 -0.60
CA ASP A 224 11.23 -0.96 -0.55
C ASP A 224 12.61 -1.49 -0.12
N GLU A 225 12.64 -2.33 0.89
CA GLU A 225 13.87 -2.97 1.37
C GLU A 225 14.42 -3.95 0.31
N THR A 226 13.53 -4.66 -0.42
CA THR A 226 13.92 -5.52 -1.54
C THR A 226 14.54 -4.73 -2.69
N ILE A 227 13.96 -3.58 -3.06
CA ILE A 227 14.51 -2.71 -4.10
C ILE A 227 15.87 -2.15 -3.67
N ALA A 228 16.02 -1.74 -2.41
CA ALA A 228 17.31 -1.28 -1.89
C ALA A 228 18.39 -2.39 -1.93
N ALA A 229 18.02 -3.63 -1.61
CA ALA A 229 18.92 -4.78 -1.73
C ALA A 229 19.29 -5.07 -3.19
N LEU A 230 18.36 -4.92 -4.12
CA LEU A 230 18.60 -5.05 -5.56
C LEU A 230 19.55 -3.96 -6.08
N GLU A 231 19.37 -2.70 -5.65
CA GLU A 231 20.27 -1.59 -5.99
C GLU A 231 21.71 -1.86 -5.50
N LEU A 232 21.83 -2.34 -4.27
CA LEU A 232 23.12 -2.68 -3.69
C LEU A 232 23.76 -3.84 -4.45
N ALA A 233 23.02 -4.91 -4.73
CA ALA A 233 23.51 -6.07 -5.49
C ALA A 233 23.99 -5.67 -6.90
N ALA A 234 23.25 -4.80 -7.59
CA ALA A 234 23.63 -4.29 -8.91
C ALA A 234 24.90 -3.45 -8.83
N ARG A 235 25.07 -2.61 -7.82
CA ARG A 235 26.25 -1.78 -7.61
C ARG A 235 27.49 -2.60 -7.28
N GLU A 236 27.33 -3.59 -6.38
CA GLU A 236 28.43 -4.45 -5.93
C GLU A 236 28.68 -5.64 -6.87
N ARG A 237 27.90 -5.75 -7.96
CA ARG A 237 27.97 -6.83 -8.94
C ARG A 237 27.81 -8.22 -8.33
N ARG A 238 27.05 -8.32 -7.25
CA ARG A 238 26.76 -9.60 -6.62
C ARG A 238 25.97 -10.47 -7.58
N THR A 239 26.36 -11.73 -7.65
CA THR A 239 25.63 -12.78 -8.36
C THR A 239 24.88 -13.71 -7.41
N GLU A 240 25.00 -13.43 -6.11
CA GLU A 240 24.34 -14.17 -5.05
C GLU A 240 22.84 -13.85 -5.01
N SER A 241 22.09 -14.79 -4.46
CA SER A 241 20.66 -14.61 -4.26
C SER A 241 20.40 -13.51 -3.23
N ILE A 242 19.28 -12.82 -3.41
CA ILE A 242 18.74 -11.85 -2.45
C ILE A 242 17.71 -12.57 -1.57
N ALA A 243 17.90 -12.52 -0.26
CA ALA A 243 16.88 -12.92 0.69
C ALA A 243 15.80 -11.84 0.72
N LEU A 244 14.54 -12.23 0.51
CA LEU A 244 13.40 -11.29 0.58
C LEU A 244 13.13 -10.94 2.05
N PRO A 245 13.14 -9.65 2.39
CA PRO A 245 12.83 -9.22 3.74
C PRO A 245 11.33 -9.40 4.00
N LEU A 246 11.00 -10.25 4.98
CA LEU A 246 9.65 -10.47 5.46
C LEU A 246 9.38 -9.61 6.67
N LYS A 247 8.27 -8.90 6.66
CA LYS A 247 7.72 -8.22 7.82
C LYS A 247 6.42 -8.90 8.25
N THR A 248 6.26 -9.01 9.56
CA THR A 248 5.04 -9.52 10.18
C THR A 248 4.20 -8.36 10.69
N PHE A 249 2.89 -8.53 10.68
CA PHE A 249 1.96 -7.61 11.30
C PHE A 249 0.89 -8.38 12.05
N ALA A 250 0.68 -7.93 13.28
CA ALA A 250 -0.25 -8.57 14.19
C ALA A 250 -1.70 -8.37 13.72
N PRO A 251 -2.57 -9.34 13.92
CA PRO A 251 -4.00 -9.18 13.70
C PRO A 251 -4.61 -8.20 14.71
N ARG A 252 -5.78 -7.67 14.36
CA ARG A 252 -6.49 -6.72 15.19
C ARG A 252 -6.95 -7.29 16.54
N ILE A 253 -7.32 -8.55 16.59
CA ILE A 253 -7.79 -9.26 17.78
C ILE A 253 -6.82 -10.37 18.13
N SER A 254 -6.20 -10.27 19.31
CA SER A 254 -5.32 -11.31 19.84
C SER A 254 -6.02 -12.21 20.86
N SER A 255 -5.50 -13.41 21.06
CA SER A 255 -5.97 -14.34 22.10
C SER A 255 -5.86 -13.74 23.51
N ALA A 256 -4.81 -12.92 23.74
CA ALA A 256 -4.64 -12.22 25.01
C ALA A 256 -5.77 -11.21 25.23
N PHE A 257 -6.15 -10.46 24.19
CA PHE A 257 -7.27 -9.53 24.24
C PHE A 257 -8.57 -10.28 24.52
N LEU A 258 -8.86 -11.38 23.81
CA LEU A 258 -10.08 -12.16 24.00
C LEU A 258 -10.22 -12.70 25.43
N LYS A 259 -9.11 -13.15 26.03
CA LYS A 259 -9.10 -13.62 27.44
C LYS A 259 -9.36 -12.51 28.44
N SER A 260 -9.15 -11.26 28.09
CA SER A 260 -9.42 -10.08 28.94
C SER A 260 -10.86 -9.59 28.87
N LEU A 261 -11.68 -10.10 27.94
CA LEU A 261 -13.05 -9.65 27.75
C LEU A 261 -13.97 -10.12 28.87
N ASP A 262 -14.76 -9.20 29.38
CA ASP A 262 -15.89 -9.54 30.25
C ASP A 262 -17.14 -9.68 29.36
N ILE A 263 -17.56 -10.90 29.14
CA ILE A 263 -18.74 -11.29 28.35
C ILE A 263 -19.79 -12.01 29.20
N SER A 264 -19.81 -11.74 30.49
CA SER A 264 -20.67 -12.40 31.47
C SER A 264 -22.17 -12.08 31.31
N THR A 265 -22.49 -11.00 30.57
CA THR A 265 -23.88 -10.53 30.45
C THR A 265 -24.36 -10.62 28.99
N VAL A 266 -25.54 -11.21 28.78
CA VAL A 266 -26.30 -11.09 27.53
C VAL A 266 -26.92 -9.69 27.49
N ILE A 267 -26.38 -8.82 26.64
CA ILE A 267 -26.87 -7.44 26.47
C ILE A 267 -28.25 -7.45 25.82
N ALA A 268 -28.36 -8.19 24.72
CA ALA A 268 -29.61 -8.43 24.01
C ALA A 268 -29.50 -9.73 23.21
N GLU A 269 -30.65 -10.25 22.83
CA GLU A 269 -30.77 -11.46 22.01
C GLU A 269 -31.98 -11.35 21.10
N TYR A 270 -31.91 -12.09 19.99
CA TYR A 270 -33.05 -12.29 19.12
C TYR A 270 -32.99 -13.67 18.47
N GLU A 271 -34.18 -14.27 18.25
CA GLU A 271 -34.23 -15.56 17.57
C GLU A 271 -35.28 -15.58 16.45
N THR A 272 -35.02 -16.36 15.43
CA THR A 272 -35.92 -16.61 14.32
C THR A 272 -35.96 -18.11 13.98
N HIS A 273 -37.08 -18.53 13.38
CA HIS A 273 -37.30 -19.93 13.07
C HIS A 273 -37.25 -20.17 11.55
N PHE A 274 -36.77 -21.37 11.17
CA PHE A 274 -36.70 -21.83 9.79
C PHE A 274 -36.86 -23.35 9.69
N SER A 275 -37.19 -23.86 8.49
CA SER A 275 -37.30 -25.29 8.25
C SER A 275 -35.98 -25.87 7.75
N ARG A 276 -35.70 -27.11 8.12
CA ARG A 276 -34.56 -27.94 7.63
C ARG A 276 -35.00 -29.15 6.82
N GLY A 277 -36.30 -29.37 6.63
CA GLY A 277 -36.85 -30.53 5.91
C GLY A 277 -36.91 -30.32 4.40
N GLY A 278 -36.81 -31.39 3.61
CA GLY A 278 -37.01 -31.37 2.16
C GLY A 278 -36.14 -30.35 1.44
N GLU A 279 -36.76 -29.50 0.63
CA GLU A 279 -36.10 -28.43 -0.17
C GLU A 279 -35.45 -27.37 0.72
N ALA A 280 -35.95 -27.14 1.94
CA ALA A 280 -35.40 -26.17 2.88
C ALA A 280 -34.03 -26.58 3.47
N ARG A 281 -33.57 -27.81 3.23
CA ARG A 281 -32.29 -28.30 3.77
C ARG A 281 -31.09 -27.44 3.36
N ARG A 282 -31.01 -27.06 2.08
CA ARG A 282 -29.93 -26.23 1.56
C ARG A 282 -29.96 -24.84 2.16
N ARG A 283 -31.17 -24.27 2.28
CA ARG A 283 -31.38 -22.98 2.94
C ARG A 283 -30.92 -23.02 4.42
N GLY A 284 -31.23 -24.10 5.13
CA GLY A 284 -30.76 -24.31 6.51
C GLY A 284 -29.23 -24.32 6.59
N LYS A 285 -28.54 -25.00 5.67
CA LYS A 285 -27.06 -24.98 5.62
C LYS A 285 -26.49 -23.59 5.39
N ASN A 286 -27.11 -22.79 4.50
CA ASN A 286 -26.69 -21.41 4.28
C ASN A 286 -26.83 -20.54 5.53
N ILE A 287 -27.90 -20.77 6.31
CA ILE A 287 -28.11 -20.10 7.60
C ILE A 287 -26.99 -20.51 8.58
N ASP A 288 -26.67 -21.82 8.65
CA ASP A 288 -25.59 -22.32 9.48
C ASP A 288 -24.25 -21.69 9.13
N THR A 289 -23.92 -21.67 7.82
CA THR A 289 -22.66 -21.08 7.31
C THR A 289 -22.56 -19.60 7.66
N ALA A 290 -23.62 -18.81 7.41
CA ALA A 290 -23.60 -17.38 7.70
C ALA A 290 -23.56 -17.09 9.20
N ALA A 291 -24.30 -17.85 10.03
CA ALA A 291 -24.26 -17.75 11.48
C ALA A 291 -22.87 -18.07 12.04
N GLN A 292 -22.24 -19.14 11.55
CA GLN A 292 -20.91 -19.55 11.99
C GLN A 292 -19.83 -18.49 11.65
N LYS A 293 -19.98 -17.76 10.56
CA LYS A 293 -19.07 -16.67 10.23
C LYS A 293 -19.23 -15.45 11.14
N LEU A 294 -20.42 -15.23 11.70
CA LEU A 294 -20.68 -14.17 12.67
C LEU A 294 -20.32 -14.56 14.10
N ASP A 295 -20.30 -15.87 14.42
CA ASP A 295 -20.07 -16.34 15.77
C ASP A 295 -18.66 -16.02 16.26
N GLY A 296 -18.54 -15.53 17.49
CA GLY A 296 -17.27 -15.16 18.12
C GLY A 296 -16.65 -13.86 17.63
N ILE A 297 -17.33 -13.08 16.77
CA ILE A 297 -16.85 -11.76 16.31
C ILE A 297 -16.93 -10.77 17.47
N VAL A 298 -15.84 -10.00 17.64
CA VAL A 298 -15.75 -8.92 18.63
C VAL A 298 -15.92 -7.58 17.93
N ILE A 299 -16.83 -6.76 18.46
CA ILE A 299 -17.07 -5.40 17.99
C ILE A 299 -16.57 -4.44 19.08
N SER A 300 -15.43 -3.79 18.83
CA SER A 300 -14.80 -2.88 19.79
C SER A 300 -15.61 -1.59 19.98
N PRO A 301 -15.35 -0.80 21.04
CA PRO A 301 -15.98 0.51 21.22
C PRO A 301 -15.83 1.41 19.99
N GLY A 302 -16.95 1.96 19.50
CA GLY A 302 -16.98 2.83 18.33
C GLY A 302 -16.78 2.13 16.98
N GLU A 303 -16.50 0.85 16.98
CA GLU A 303 -16.26 0.07 15.76
C GLU A 303 -17.55 -0.14 14.96
N MET A 304 -17.41 -0.05 13.63
CA MET A 304 -18.42 -0.42 12.66
C MET A 304 -18.18 -1.85 12.19
N LEU A 305 -19.22 -2.66 12.15
CA LEU A 305 -19.24 -3.97 11.55
C LEU A 305 -20.10 -3.95 10.28
N SER A 306 -19.54 -4.46 9.18
CA SER A 306 -20.22 -4.77 7.94
C SER A 306 -20.56 -6.25 7.90
N PHE A 307 -21.84 -6.57 7.72
CA PHE A 307 -22.28 -7.95 7.60
C PHE A 307 -21.69 -8.64 6.35
N ASN A 308 -21.59 -7.88 5.24
CA ASN A 308 -21.02 -8.40 4.01
C ASN A 308 -19.53 -8.68 4.12
N ASP A 309 -18.77 -7.85 4.83
CA ASP A 309 -17.33 -8.08 5.04
C ASP A 309 -17.08 -9.34 5.89
N ILE A 310 -17.92 -9.60 6.87
CA ILE A 310 -17.80 -10.78 7.75
C ILE A 310 -18.24 -12.07 7.04
N VAL A 311 -19.41 -12.04 6.41
CA VAL A 311 -19.99 -13.25 5.80
C VAL A 311 -19.36 -13.55 4.45
N GLY A 312 -18.90 -12.52 3.74
CA GLY A 312 -18.24 -12.63 2.44
C GLY A 312 -19.20 -12.95 1.30
N GLU A 313 -18.65 -13.23 0.13
CA GLU A 313 -19.38 -13.63 -1.05
C GLU A 313 -20.15 -14.94 -0.84
N ARG A 314 -21.40 -14.99 -1.35
CA ARG A 314 -22.27 -16.17 -1.27
C ARG A 314 -22.00 -17.04 -2.49
N SER A 315 -20.90 -17.78 -2.46
CA SER A 315 -20.48 -18.71 -3.50
C SER A 315 -20.37 -20.16 -2.96
N GLU A 316 -20.31 -21.14 -3.85
CA GLU A 316 -20.16 -22.55 -3.46
C GLU A 316 -18.80 -22.79 -2.81
N GLU A 317 -17.74 -22.08 -3.24
CA GLU A 317 -16.40 -22.12 -2.64
C GLU A 317 -16.42 -21.64 -1.17
N ASN A 318 -17.30 -20.69 -0.86
CA ASN A 318 -17.49 -20.17 0.49
C ASN A 318 -18.48 -20.98 1.33
N GLY A 319 -18.91 -22.16 0.83
CA GLY A 319 -19.78 -23.12 1.53
C GLY A 319 -21.27 -22.81 1.44
N PHE A 320 -21.68 -21.93 0.52
CA PHE A 320 -23.10 -21.66 0.28
C PHE A 320 -23.67 -22.57 -0.81
N HIS A 321 -24.97 -22.82 -0.74
CA HIS A 321 -25.69 -23.69 -1.64
C HIS A 321 -26.81 -22.95 -2.34
N LYS A 322 -27.20 -23.43 -3.54
CA LYS A 322 -28.39 -22.96 -4.23
C LYS A 322 -29.63 -23.26 -3.40
N SER A 323 -30.47 -22.24 -3.24
CA SER A 323 -31.76 -22.35 -2.55
C SER A 323 -32.69 -21.20 -2.94
N TRP A 324 -33.95 -21.29 -2.55
CA TRP A 324 -34.91 -20.23 -2.85
C TRP A 324 -34.61 -18.96 -2.07
N GLU A 325 -34.65 -17.82 -2.77
CA GLU A 325 -34.48 -16.49 -2.21
C GLU A 325 -35.50 -15.49 -2.79
N ILE A 326 -35.69 -14.36 -2.13
CA ILE A 326 -36.56 -13.29 -2.59
C ILE A 326 -35.71 -12.30 -3.40
N PHE A 327 -35.99 -12.20 -4.69
CA PHE A 327 -35.37 -11.21 -5.56
C PHE A 327 -36.43 -10.37 -6.27
N LYS A 328 -36.40 -9.04 -6.08
CA LYS A 328 -37.38 -8.09 -6.63
C LYS A 328 -38.87 -8.48 -6.38
N GLY A 329 -39.13 -9.09 -5.22
CA GLY A 329 -40.48 -9.51 -4.82
C GLY A 329 -40.88 -10.90 -5.32
N GLU A 330 -40.06 -11.56 -6.11
CA GLU A 330 -40.30 -12.92 -6.65
C GLU A 330 -39.41 -13.94 -5.92
N MET A 331 -39.87 -15.20 -5.92
CA MET A 331 -39.07 -16.32 -5.45
C MET A 331 -38.24 -16.84 -6.61
N VAL A 332 -36.90 -16.77 -6.46
CA VAL A 332 -35.95 -17.26 -7.45
C VAL A 332 -34.99 -18.25 -6.78
N GLU A 333 -34.39 -19.12 -7.57
CA GLU A 333 -33.30 -19.97 -7.10
C GLU A 333 -31.98 -19.22 -7.25
N GLY A 334 -31.27 -19.04 -6.14
CA GLY A 334 -29.97 -18.34 -6.09
C GLY A 334 -29.04 -18.97 -5.05
N ILE A 335 -27.76 -18.62 -5.06
CA ILE A 335 -26.78 -19.10 -4.08
C ILE A 335 -26.87 -18.24 -2.81
N GLY A 336 -26.97 -18.87 -1.61
CA GLY A 336 -26.98 -18.16 -0.35
C GLY A 336 -28.36 -17.79 0.19
N GLY A 337 -29.45 -18.29 -0.42
CA GLY A 337 -30.79 -18.09 0.14
C GLY A 337 -30.87 -18.52 1.58
N GLY A 338 -31.40 -17.63 2.44
CA GLY A 338 -31.40 -17.75 3.90
C GLY A 338 -30.47 -16.76 4.63
N THR A 339 -29.48 -16.18 3.94
CA THR A 339 -28.53 -15.22 4.54
C THR A 339 -29.23 -13.96 5.05
N CYS A 340 -30.28 -13.48 4.35
CA CYS A 340 -31.08 -12.35 4.84
C CYS A 340 -31.81 -12.65 6.16
N GLN A 341 -32.09 -13.92 6.49
CA GLN A 341 -32.61 -14.25 7.81
C GLN A 341 -31.55 -14.08 8.90
N VAL A 342 -30.27 -14.42 8.61
CA VAL A 342 -29.17 -14.23 9.54
C VAL A 342 -28.93 -12.74 9.78
N SER A 343 -28.87 -11.93 8.70
CA SER A 343 -28.70 -10.46 8.83
C SER A 343 -29.86 -9.82 9.59
N SER A 344 -31.10 -10.28 9.37
CA SER A 344 -32.28 -9.76 10.07
C SER A 344 -32.25 -10.12 11.56
N THR A 345 -31.87 -11.34 11.91
CA THR A 345 -31.76 -11.79 13.31
C THR A 345 -30.67 -11.01 14.04
N PHE A 346 -29.53 -10.82 13.38
CA PHE A 346 -28.42 -10.03 13.88
C PHE A 346 -28.80 -8.54 14.02
N HIS A 347 -29.49 -7.96 13.00
CA HIS A 347 -30.02 -6.59 13.08
C HIS A 347 -30.95 -6.41 14.28
N ALA A 348 -31.89 -7.34 14.50
CA ALA A 348 -32.80 -7.25 15.62
C ALA A 348 -32.05 -7.33 16.97
N ALA A 349 -31.09 -8.24 17.11
CA ALA A 349 -30.26 -8.32 18.32
C ALA A 349 -29.48 -7.02 18.56
N THR A 350 -28.83 -6.46 17.53
CA THR A 350 -28.08 -5.19 17.63
C THR A 350 -28.99 -4.01 17.92
N LEU A 351 -30.19 -3.99 17.34
CA LEU A 351 -31.21 -2.96 17.62
C LEU A 351 -31.60 -2.96 19.10
N PHE A 352 -31.88 -4.13 19.67
CA PHE A 352 -32.24 -4.25 21.09
C PHE A 352 -31.05 -4.05 22.03
N ALA A 353 -29.81 -4.27 21.54
CA ALA A 353 -28.60 -3.92 22.28
C ALA A 353 -28.31 -2.41 22.31
N GLY A 354 -29.04 -1.61 21.54
CA GLY A 354 -28.83 -0.15 21.47
C GLY A 354 -27.72 0.26 20.52
N PHE A 355 -27.32 -0.59 19.58
CA PHE A 355 -26.34 -0.27 18.53
C PHE A 355 -26.87 0.80 17.59
N ASP A 356 -25.96 1.59 17.01
CA ASP A 356 -26.27 2.47 15.90
C ASP A 356 -26.41 1.64 14.62
N VAL A 357 -27.50 1.82 13.89
CA VAL A 357 -27.71 1.22 12.57
C VAL A 357 -27.29 2.24 11.51
N LEU A 358 -26.19 2.00 10.81
CA LEU A 358 -25.61 2.94 9.85
C LEU A 358 -26.12 2.71 8.43
N GLU A 359 -26.34 1.44 8.06
CA GLU A 359 -26.87 1.03 6.77
C GLU A 359 -27.79 -0.17 6.95
N ARG A 360 -29.00 -0.10 6.44
CA ARG A 360 -29.99 -1.16 6.44
C ARG A 360 -31.00 -0.93 5.33
N LEU A 361 -31.38 -1.97 4.63
CA LEU A 361 -32.49 -1.96 3.68
C LEU A 361 -33.57 -2.94 4.13
N PRO A 362 -34.86 -2.54 4.28
CA PRO A 362 -35.94 -3.47 4.52
C PRO A 362 -36.15 -4.41 3.33
N HIS A 363 -36.80 -5.55 3.54
CA HIS A 363 -37.15 -6.44 2.44
C HIS A 363 -38.15 -5.81 1.47
N SER A 364 -38.14 -6.28 0.23
CA SER A 364 -39.10 -5.86 -0.79
C SER A 364 -40.55 -6.34 -0.53
N ARG A 365 -40.75 -7.17 0.49
CA ARG A 365 -42.03 -7.62 1.02
C ARG A 365 -41.91 -8.09 2.47
N PRO A 366 -42.99 -8.14 3.26
CA PRO A 366 -42.94 -8.68 4.61
C PRO A 366 -42.39 -10.10 4.63
N SER A 367 -41.48 -10.39 5.56
CA SER A 367 -40.88 -11.72 5.78
C SER A 367 -41.70 -12.51 6.80
N ALA A 368 -41.84 -13.82 6.56
CA ALA A 368 -42.60 -14.68 7.47
C ALA A 368 -41.86 -14.99 8.78
N TYR A 369 -40.54 -14.86 8.81
CA TYR A 369 -39.68 -15.25 9.93
C TYR A 369 -39.38 -14.10 10.92
N ILE A 370 -39.67 -12.85 10.53
CA ILE A 370 -39.37 -11.69 11.38
C ILE A 370 -40.40 -10.58 11.17
N PRO A 371 -40.79 -9.82 12.21
CA PRO A 371 -41.66 -8.67 12.07
C PRO A 371 -41.06 -7.57 11.21
N MET A 372 -41.91 -6.89 10.42
CA MET A 372 -41.55 -5.68 9.66
C MET A 372 -40.86 -4.66 10.58
N GLY A 373 -39.80 -4.01 10.09
CA GLY A 373 -38.98 -3.05 10.84
C GLY A 373 -37.80 -3.68 11.58
N LEU A 374 -37.79 -4.99 11.80
CA LEU A 374 -36.66 -5.73 12.38
C LEU A 374 -35.84 -6.49 11.32
N ASP A 375 -36.35 -6.59 10.11
CA ASP A 375 -35.70 -7.28 8.98
C ASP A 375 -34.57 -6.45 8.36
N SER A 376 -33.65 -7.13 7.70
CA SER A 376 -32.55 -6.52 6.93
C SER A 376 -32.23 -7.35 5.72
N THR A 377 -32.25 -6.71 4.54
CA THR A 377 -31.82 -7.31 3.28
C THR A 377 -30.31 -7.13 3.11
N VAL A 378 -29.66 -8.17 2.64
CA VAL A 378 -28.24 -8.15 2.24
C VAL A 378 -28.06 -8.81 0.87
N VAL A 379 -27.27 -8.15 0.00
CA VAL A 379 -26.87 -8.63 -1.33
C VAL A 379 -25.41 -8.26 -1.54
N TYR A 380 -24.54 -9.25 -1.60
CA TYR A 380 -23.11 -8.98 -1.80
C TYR A 380 -22.79 -8.55 -3.21
N PRO A 381 -21.92 -7.53 -3.42
CA PRO A 381 -21.45 -6.59 -2.40
C PRO A 381 -22.34 -5.36 -2.20
N ALA A 382 -23.48 -5.27 -2.91
CA ALA A 382 -24.21 -4.03 -3.21
C ALA A 382 -25.14 -3.53 -2.09
N VAL A 383 -25.70 -4.44 -1.27
CA VAL A 383 -26.62 -4.08 -0.18
C VAL A 383 -26.11 -4.71 1.11
N ASP A 384 -25.89 -3.87 2.11
CA ASP A 384 -25.27 -4.30 3.37
C ASP A 384 -26.11 -3.96 4.60
N LEU A 385 -25.77 -4.60 5.70
CA LEU A 385 -26.14 -4.21 7.06
C LEU A 385 -24.87 -3.74 7.77
N LYS A 386 -24.82 -2.45 8.10
CA LYS A 386 -23.73 -1.89 8.88
C LYS A 386 -24.22 -1.37 10.22
N VAL A 387 -23.60 -1.84 11.28
CA VAL A 387 -23.89 -1.45 12.65
C VAL A 387 -22.63 -0.96 13.34
N ARG A 388 -22.79 -0.07 14.32
CA ARG A 388 -21.69 0.44 15.14
C ARG A 388 -21.96 0.20 16.61
N ASN A 389 -20.95 -0.28 17.32
CA ASN A 389 -21.01 -0.41 18.77
C ASN A 389 -20.84 0.97 19.45
N PRO A 390 -21.89 1.57 20.03
CA PRO A 390 -21.79 2.87 20.72
C PRO A 390 -21.31 2.74 22.17
N HIS A 391 -21.17 1.51 22.68
CA HIS A 391 -20.84 1.26 24.08
C HIS A 391 -19.35 1.44 24.35
N PRO A 392 -18.95 1.83 25.59
CA PRO A 392 -17.55 2.04 25.95
C PRO A 392 -16.79 0.73 26.25
N PHE A 393 -17.34 -0.41 25.86
CA PHE A 393 -16.75 -1.75 26.03
C PHE A 393 -16.98 -2.61 24.79
N PRO A 394 -16.12 -3.60 24.54
CA PRO A 394 -16.29 -4.56 23.45
C PRO A 394 -17.53 -5.42 23.63
N VAL A 395 -18.16 -5.79 22.52
CA VAL A 395 -19.31 -6.69 22.47
C VAL A 395 -18.99 -7.87 21.59
N VAL A 396 -19.28 -9.09 22.06
CA VAL A 396 -19.09 -10.31 21.32
C VAL A 396 -20.42 -10.79 20.73
N VAL A 397 -20.42 -11.15 19.48
CA VAL A 397 -21.57 -11.77 18.80
C VAL A 397 -21.54 -13.26 19.05
N HIS A 398 -22.62 -13.83 19.56
CA HIS A 398 -22.84 -15.27 19.62
C HIS A 398 -24.01 -15.62 18.71
N ALA A 399 -23.71 -16.26 17.58
CA ALA A 399 -24.70 -16.62 16.56
C ALA A 399 -24.79 -18.11 16.41
N LYS A 400 -25.84 -18.70 16.98
CA LYS A 400 -26.03 -20.14 17.02
C LYS A 400 -27.26 -20.58 16.22
N SER A 401 -27.07 -21.57 15.37
CA SER A 401 -28.12 -22.24 14.66
C SER A 401 -28.28 -23.67 15.23
N SER A 402 -29.41 -23.97 15.86
CA SER A 402 -29.69 -25.27 16.48
C SER A 402 -31.12 -25.72 16.17
N GLY A 403 -31.28 -26.94 15.70
CA GLY A 403 -32.59 -27.44 15.24
C GLY A 403 -33.16 -26.52 14.15
N ASN A 404 -34.32 -25.98 14.35
CA ASN A 404 -35.03 -25.08 13.45
C ASN A 404 -34.95 -23.61 13.90
N THR A 405 -34.04 -23.28 14.82
CA THR A 405 -33.90 -21.93 15.40
C THR A 405 -32.53 -21.35 15.09
N LEU A 406 -32.51 -20.11 14.68
CA LEU A 406 -31.35 -19.26 14.66
C LEU A 406 -31.46 -18.24 15.77
N ARG A 407 -30.48 -18.19 16.67
CA ARG A 407 -30.40 -17.25 17.79
C ARG A 407 -29.13 -16.43 17.66
N VAL A 408 -29.23 -15.16 17.89
CA VAL A 408 -28.11 -14.23 17.99
C VAL A 408 -28.18 -13.53 19.33
N GLU A 409 -27.10 -13.67 20.09
CA GLU A 409 -26.88 -13.00 21.37
C GLU A 409 -25.72 -12.02 21.24
N LEU A 410 -25.81 -10.88 21.91
CA LEU A 410 -24.73 -9.92 22.06
C LEU A 410 -24.26 -9.97 23.51
N LEU A 411 -23.00 -10.37 23.69
CA LEU A 411 -22.39 -10.59 24.99
C LEU A 411 -21.46 -9.44 25.35
N GLY A 412 -21.48 -9.01 26.59
CA GLY A 412 -20.60 -7.95 27.08
C GLY A 412 -20.61 -7.82 28.59
N LYS A 413 -19.98 -6.77 29.09
CA LYS A 413 -19.76 -6.55 30.51
C LYS A 413 -21.07 -6.27 31.27
N MET A 414 -22.01 -5.56 30.64
CA MET A 414 -23.26 -5.12 31.29
C MET A 414 -24.28 -4.74 30.24
N ARG A 415 -25.55 -4.66 30.63
CA ARG A 415 -26.60 -4.10 29.77
C ARG A 415 -26.64 -2.58 29.94
N PRO A 416 -26.13 -1.79 28.94
CA PRO A 416 -25.97 -0.35 29.10
C PRO A 416 -27.27 0.45 28.91
N VAL A 417 -28.25 -0.15 28.26
CA VAL A 417 -29.52 0.48 27.91
C VAL A 417 -30.61 -0.58 27.73
N HIS A 418 -31.85 -0.23 28.05
CA HIS A 418 -33.01 -1.03 27.69
C HIS A 418 -33.69 -0.39 26.48
N VAL A 419 -33.89 -1.18 25.41
CA VAL A 419 -34.49 -0.70 24.15
C VAL A 419 -35.84 -1.35 23.94
N GLY A 420 -36.88 -0.52 23.95
CA GLY A 420 -38.22 -0.88 23.52
C GLY A 420 -38.35 -0.67 22.00
N PHE A 421 -39.12 -1.52 21.34
CA PHE A 421 -39.40 -1.40 19.91
C PHE A 421 -40.91 -1.41 19.69
N ASN A 422 -41.40 -0.44 18.93
CA ASN A 422 -42.81 -0.39 18.48
C ASN A 422 -42.86 -0.15 16.98
N ARG A 423 -43.85 -0.72 16.33
CA ARG A 423 -44.15 -0.47 14.91
C ARG A 423 -45.63 -0.13 14.76
N GLU A 424 -45.92 0.83 13.91
CA GLU A 424 -47.25 1.25 13.52
C GLU A 424 -47.42 1.14 12.03
N VAL A 425 -48.50 0.54 11.54
CA VAL A 425 -48.82 0.52 10.12
C VAL A 425 -49.47 1.86 9.76
N VAL A 426 -48.74 2.71 9.07
CA VAL A 426 -49.21 4.05 8.63
C VAL A 426 -50.18 3.94 7.47
N SER A 427 -49.86 3.06 6.52
CA SER A 427 -50.75 2.81 5.37
C SER A 427 -50.50 1.43 4.76
N THR A 428 -51.52 0.88 4.13
CA THR A 428 -51.51 -0.33 3.37
C THR A 428 -51.53 -0.01 1.89
N LEU A 429 -50.67 -0.65 1.10
CA LEU A 429 -50.54 -0.43 -0.32
C LEU A 429 -51.13 -1.67 -1.06
N PRO A 430 -52.28 -1.51 -1.80
CA PRO A 430 -52.88 -2.64 -2.48
C PRO A 430 -51.99 -3.19 -3.60
N TYR A 431 -51.96 -4.49 -3.79
CA TYR A 431 -51.26 -5.08 -4.90
C TYR A 431 -52.09 -4.96 -6.22
N LYS A 432 -51.38 -5.04 -7.33
CA LYS A 432 -51.98 -5.08 -8.66
C LYS A 432 -52.10 -6.53 -9.11
N ARG A 433 -53.10 -6.82 -9.96
CA ARG A 433 -53.25 -8.10 -10.63
C ARG A 433 -52.80 -7.92 -12.09
N LYS A 434 -51.92 -8.81 -12.56
CA LYS A 434 -51.52 -8.95 -13.95
C LYS A 434 -52.04 -10.31 -14.46
N VAL A 435 -52.72 -10.31 -15.58
CA VAL A 435 -53.16 -11.53 -16.26
C VAL A 435 -52.24 -11.76 -17.44
N GLU A 436 -51.69 -12.96 -17.54
CA GLU A 436 -50.88 -13.41 -18.66
C GLU A 436 -51.61 -14.55 -19.35
N GLU A 437 -51.68 -14.53 -20.68
CA GLU A 437 -52.26 -15.61 -21.45
C GLU A 437 -51.26 -16.75 -21.61
N ASP A 438 -51.64 -17.96 -21.23
CA ASP A 438 -50.83 -19.16 -21.37
C ASP A 438 -51.49 -20.13 -22.36
N PRO A 439 -50.97 -20.26 -23.60
CA PRO A 439 -51.54 -21.10 -24.63
C PRO A 439 -51.49 -22.59 -24.27
N THR A 440 -50.76 -23.01 -23.25
CA THR A 440 -50.70 -24.40 -22.80
C THR A 440 -51.86 -24.79 -21.88
N LEU A 441 -52.60 -23.82 -21.37
CA LEU A 441 -53.77 -24.04 -20.51
C LEU A 441 -55.04 -24.26 -21.35
N SER A 442 -55.70 -25.38 -21.11
CA SER A 442 -56.96 -25.67 -21.80
C SER A 442 -58.15 -24.94 -21.17
N GLY A 443 -59.03 -24.36 -22.02
CA GLY A 443 -60.27 -23.76 -21.60
C GLY A 443 -60.15 -22.47 -20.78
N LYS A 444 -61.06 -22.30 -19.81
CA LYS A 444 -61.09 -21.15 -18.89
C LYS A 444 -60.27 -21.39 -17.62
N LYS A 445 -59.26 -22.24 -17.66
CA LYS A 445 -58.45 -22.57 -16.48
C LYS A 445 -57.57 -21.38 -16.11
N VAL A 446 -57.62 -20.99 -14.84
CA VAL A 446 -56.78 -19.95 -14.29
C VAL A 446 -55.80 -20.59 -13.30
N VAL A 447 -54.52 -20.27 -13.45
CA VAL A 447 -53.43 -20.68 -12.55
C VAL A 447 -52.78 -19.43 -11.98
N VAL A 448 -52.70 -19.36 -10.68
CA VAL A 448 -51.99 -18.27 -10.00
C VAL A 448 -50.49 -18.65 -9.94
N LYS A 449 -49.68 -18.00 -10.76
CA LYS A 449 -48.21 -18.19 -10.76
C LYS A 449 -47.58 -17.55 -9.53
N GLN A 450 -48.07 -16.36 -9.16
CA GLN A 450 -47.59 -15.59 -8.02
C GLN A 450 -48.79 -14.97 -7.30
N HIS A 451 -48.87 -15.21 -5.99
CA HIS A 451 -49.87 -14.59 -5.14
C HIS A 451 -49.56 -13.13 -4.90
N GLY A 452 -50.55 -12.25 -5.02
CA GLY A 452 -50.43 -10.86 -4.65
C GLY A 452 -50.22 -10.69 -3.16
N ILE A 453 -49.30 -9.81 -2.78
CA ILE A 453 -49.02 -9.47 -1.38
C ILE A 453 -49.20 -7.97 -1.21
N GLN A 454 -49.96 -7.57 -0.20
CA GLN A 454 -50.11 -6.16 0.16
C GLN A 454 -48.77 -5.56 0.58
N GLY A 455 -48.51 -4.33 0.13
CA GLY A 455 -47.42 -3.53 0.64
C GLY A 455 -47.83 -2.73 1.88
N TYR A 456 -46.86 -2.25 2.60
CA TYR A 456 -47.05 -1.52 3.83
C TYR A 456 -46.09 -0.34 3.93
N LYS A 457 -46.55 0.75 4.48
CA LYS A 457 -45.72 1.82 5.03
C LYS A 457 -45.83 1.76 6.54
N ILE A 458 -44.73 1.54 7.23
CA ILE A 458 -44.71 1.45 8.69
C ILE A 458 -43.83 2.55 9.26
N LYS A 459 -44.24 3.02 10.43
CA LYS A 459 -43.42 3.84 11.34
C LYS A 459 -42.86 2.91 12.41
N ARG A 460 -41.55 2.88 12.55
CA ARG A 460 -40.86 2.14 13.62
C ARG A 460 -40.33 3.14 14.66
N THR A 461 -40.47 2.81 15.92
CA THR A 461 -40.00 3.61 17.03
C THR A 461 -39.11 2.78 17.93
N ARG A 462 -37.87 3.27 18.18
CA ARG A 462 -36.99 2.77 19.24
C ARG A 462 -37.07 3.68 20.45
N LEU A 463 -37.31 3.14 21.62
CA LEU A 463 -37.32 3.86 22.88
C LEU A 463 -36.20 3.35 23.77
N PHE A 464 -35.20 4.15 23.95
CA PHE A 464 -34.07 3.87 24.83
C PHE A 464 -34.40 4.34 26.24
N THR A 465 -34.14 3.49 27.24
CA THR A 465 -34.19 3.83 28.65
C THR A 465 -32.86 3.50 29.28
N TYR A 466 -32.13 4.50 29.69
CA TYR A 466 -30.81 4.37 30.31
C TYR A 466 -30.94 4.12 31.83
N PRO A 467 -29.88 3.56 32.49
CA PRO A 467 -29.90 3.28 33.93
C PRO A 467 -30.13 4.52 34.82
N ASP A 468 -29.76 5.69 34.35
CA ASP A 468 -30.00 6.97 35.03
C ASP A 468 -31.44 7.50 34.89
N GLY A 469 -32.31 6.76 34.20
CA GLY A 469 -33.70 7.13 33.92
C GLY A 469 -33.86 8.01 32.68
N THR A 470 -32.78 8.42 32.03
CA THR A 470 -32.85 9.20 30.79
C THR A 470 -33.52 8.37 29.69
N LYS A 471 -34.31 9.01 28.84
CA LYS A 471 -34.99 8.39 27.71
C LYS A 471 -34.65 9.10 26.42
N LYS A 472 -34.38 8.30 25.36
CA LYS A 472 -34.20 8.76 23.99
C LYS A 472 -35.19 8.04 23.10
N LYS A 473 -35.75 8.74 22.11
CA LYS A 473 -36.68 8.16 21.13
C LYS A 473 -36.08 8.37 19.74
N GLU A 474 -36.12 7.33 18.94
CA GLU A 474 -35.79 7.38 17.51
C GLU A 474 -36.97 6.85 16.68
N GLU A 475 -37.27 7.53 15.58
CA GLU A 475 -38.38 7.18 14.69
C GLU A 475 -37.91 7.13 13.26
N GLU A 476 -38.27 6.07 12.57
CA GLU A 476 -37.98 5.87 11.18
C GLU A 476 -39.17 5.28 10.43
N THR A 477 -39.16 5.40 9.12
CA THR A 477 -40.26 4.89 8.27
C THR A 477 -39.67 3.88 7.27
N ASP A 478 -40.25 2.69 7.24
CA ASP A 478 -39.95 1.68 6.22
C ASP A 478 -41.13 1.53 5.26
N THR A 479 -40.81 1.24 4.00
CA THR A 479 -41.81 0.95 2.97
C THR A 479 -41.57 -0.43 2.39
N TYR A 480 -42.57 -1.27 2.47
CA TYR A 480 -42.62 -2.60 1.84
C TYR A 480 -43.53 -2.50 0.63
N PRO A 481 -43.02 -2.51 -0.60
CA PRO A 481 -43.84 -2.39 -1.80
C PRO A 481 -44.78 -3.59 -1.96
N PRO A 482 -45.94 -3.43 -2.62
CA PRO A 482 -46.83 -4.53 -2.90
C PRO A 482 -46.22 -5.47 -3.96
N THR A 483 -46.45 -6.77 -3.80
CA THR A 483 -46.08 -7.78 -4.83
C THR A 483 -47.27 -7.97 -5.76
N THR A 484 -47.05 -7.86 -7.07
CA THR A 484 -48.10 -8.07 -8.09
C THR A 484 -48.57 -9.52 -8.10
N GLU A 485 -49.88 -9.74 -8.14
CA GLU A 485 -50.44 -11.06 -8.41
C GLU A 485 -50.36 -11.35 -9.93
N ILE A 486 -49.84 -12.51 -10.28
CA ILE A 486 -49.73 -12.97 -11.67
C ILE A 486 -50.50 -14.26 -11.84
#